data_1c861a4744ccc1f6b31e9fad49ab550c
#
_entry.id   1c861a4744ccc1f6b31e9fad49ab550c
#
_cell.length_a   1.000
_cell.length_b   1.000
_cell.length_c   1.000
_cell.angle_alpha   90.00
_cell.angle_beta   90.00
_cell.angle_gamma   90.00
#
_symmetry.space_group_name_H-M   'P 1'
#
loop_
_entity.id
_entity.type
_entity.pdbx_description
1 polymer ?
#
loop_
_entity_poly.entity_id
_entity_poly.type
_entity_poly.pdbx_seq_one_letter_code
_entity_poly.pdbx_strand_id
1 'polypeptide(L)'
;MATFTNQATLTYNGTTTASNIVTGEILEVLSAQKNAVVDAYTAGDDITYVISILNTGQAPLTGLTLTDDLGAYTFGAQTLTPLTYANGSLRYYERCPAAGADRNCAGAADGNRSERAGRRQRHACL
;
A
#
# COMPACT_ATOMS: atom_id res chain seq x y z
N MET A 1 2.52 16.23 -2.46
CA MET A 1 2.61 16.51 -1.01
C MET A 1 1.43 17.39 -0.63
N ALA A 2 0.72 17.03 0.43
CA ALA A 2 -0.38 17.84 0.94
C ALA A 2 0.17 18.81 1.98
N THR A 3 -0.32 20.05 1.98
CA THR A 3 0.04 21.07 2.95
C THR A 3 -1.17 21.43 3.80
N PHE A 4 -0.95 21.83 5.03
CA PHE A 4 -1.98 22.38 5.91
C PHE A 4 -1.49 23.66 6.55
N THR A 5 -2.43 24.52 6.94
CA THR A 5 -2.14 25.76 7.67
C THR A 5 -2.79 25.71 9.03
N ASN A 6 -2.14 26.31 10.02
CA ASN A 6 -2.64 26.43 11.38
C ASN A 6 -2.46 27.86 11.89
N GLN A 7 -3.50 28.39 12.53
CA GLN A 7 -3.51 29.73 13.12
C GLN A 7 -4.33 29.71 14.41
N ALA A 8 -3.87 30.41 15.42
CA ALA A 8 -4.59 30.60 16.66
C ALA A 8 -5.24 32.00 16.72
N THR A 9 -6.32 32.12 17.46
CA THR A 9 -6.97 33.40 17.77
C THR A 9 -7.05 33.61 19.27
N LEU A 10 -6.85 34.84 19.69
CA LEU A 10 -6.99 35.28 21.08
C LEU A 10 -8.10 36.34 21.15
N THR A 11 -9.06 36.13 22.04
CA THR A 11 -10.12 37.12 22.29
C THR A 11 -10.03 37.61 23.72
N TYR A 12 -10.00 38.94 23.89
CA TYR A 12 -9.98 39.64 25.18
C TYR A 12 -10.86 40.90 25.12
N ASN A 13 -11.75 41.06 26.05
CA ASN A 13 -12.69 42.17 26.13
C ASN A 13 -13.43 42.49 24.81
N GLY A 14 -13.87 41.43 24.09
CA GLY A 14 -14.57 41.57 22.82
C GLY A 14 -13.69 41.92 21.59
N THR A 15 -12.38 42.06 21.80
CA THR A 15 -11.41 42.22 20.71
C THR A 15 -10.71 40.91 20.42
N THR A 16 -10.68 40.49 19.16
CA THR A 16 -10.01 39.30 18.69
C THR A 16 -8.77 39.65 17.89
N THR A 17 -7.66 39.05 18.21
CA THR A 17 -6.42 39.09 17.44
C THR A 17 -6.01 37.68 17.00
N ALA A 18 -5.38 37.61 15.84
CA ALA A 18 -4.91 36.34 15.29
C ALA A 18 -3.38 36.24 15.37
N SER A 19 -2.88 35.03 15.56
CA SER A 19 -1.44 34.73 15.44
C SER A 19 -1.00 34.79 13.97
N ASN A 20 0.29 34.63 13.74
CA ASN A 20 0.80 34.25 12.42
C ASN A 20 0.21 32.91 11.96
N ILE A 21 0.22 32.69 10.67
CA ILE A 21 -0.12 31.39 10.07
C ILE A 21 1.15 30.56 9.98
N VAL A 22 1.06 29.30 10.41
CA VAL A 22 2.12 28.30 10.25
C VAL A 22 1.68 27.29 9.20
N THR A 23 2.57 26.98 8.27
CA THR A 23 2.33 25.96 7.24
C THR A 23 3.12 24.68 7.59
N GLY A 24 2.47 23.54 7.51
CA GLY A 24 3.09 22.23 7.64
C GLY A 24 2.91 21.42 6.35
N GLU A 25 3.79 20.47 6.12
CA GLU A 25 3.70 19.51 5.03
C GLU A 25 3.38 18.12 5.55
N ILE A 26 2.49 17.42 4.84
CA ILE A 26 2.22 16.01 5.09
C ILE A 26 3.09 15.21 4.13
N LEU A 27 4.08 14.50 4.67
CA LEU A 27 4.95 13.66 3.89
C LEU A 27 4.27 12.32 3.58
N GLU A 28 4.36 11.89 2.34
CA GLU A 28 3.97 10.53 1.98
C GLU A 28 5.06 9.56 2.44
N VAL A 29 4.68 8.66 3.35
CA VAL A 29 5.60 7.67 3.94
C VAL A 29 5.36 6.27 3.40
N LEU A 30 4.31 6.09 2.59
CA LEU A 30 3.95 4.82 2.00
C LEU A 30 4.24 4.82 0.51
N SER A 31 4.95 3.82 0.04
CA SER A 31 5.17 3.57 -1.38
C SER A 31 4.89 2.12 -1.74
N ALA A 32 4.49 1.88 -2.98
CA ALA A 32 4.28 0.56 -3.53
C ALA A 32 4.94 0.44 -4.90
N GLN A 33 5.56 -0.69 -5.15
CA GLN A 33 6.18 -1.03 -6.43
C GLN A 33 5.76 -2.42 -6.85
N LYS A 34 5.37 -2.59 -8.12
CA LYS A 34 5.00 -3.86 -8.73
C LYS A 34 5.98 -4.23 -9.82
N ASN A 35 6.50 -5.45 -9.78
CA ASN A 35 7.40 -5.99 -10.78
C ASN A 35 6.94 -7.38 -11.21
N ALA A 36 7.09 -7.70 -12.48
CA ALA A 36 6.98 -9.07 -12.97
C ALA A 36 8.31 -9.80 -12.75
N VAL A 37 8.25 -11.08 -12.45
CA VAL A 37 9.46 -11.92 -12.29
C VAL A 37 10.10 -12.22 -13.64
N VAL A 38 9.31 -12.21 -14.71
CA VAL A 38 9.77 -12.41 -16.09
C VAL A 38 9.22 -11.28 -16.96
N ASP A 39 9.99 -10.88 -17.97
CA ASP A 39 9.65 -9.76 -18.84
C ASP A 39 8.92 -10.20 -20.13
N ALA A 40 8.93 -11.49 -20.45
CA ALA A 40 8.30 -12.04 -21.63
C ALA A 40 7.57 -13.35 -21.30
N TYR A 41 6.39 -13.50 -21.86
CA TYR A 41 5.53 -14.67 -21.67
C TYR A 41 4.67 -14.91 -22.91
N THR A 42 4.19 -16.14 -23.08
CA THR A 42 3.26 -16.55 -24.13
C THR A 42 1.86 -16.74 -23.58
N ALA A 43 0.88 -16.85 -24.47
CA ALA A 43 -0.49 -17.11 -24.05
C ALA A 43 -0.59 -18.45 -23.29
N GLY A 44 -1.13 -18.40 -22.09
CA GLY A 44 -1.28 -19.56 -21.19
C GLY A 44 -0.18 -19.72 -20.15
N ASP A 45 0.86 -18.89 -20.19
CA ASP A 45 1.91 -18.93 -19.16
C ASP A 45 1.44 -18.34 -17.82
N ASP A 46 1.97 -18.90 -16.74
CA ASP A 46 1.79 -18.34 -15.40
C ASP A 46 2.75 -17.17 -15.16
N ILE A 47 2.20 -16.03 -14.79
CA ILE A 47 2.97 -14.84 -14.48
C ILE A 47 3.02 -14.63 -12.97
N THR A 48 4.21 -14.45 -12.43
CA THR A 48 4.40 -14.08 -11.02
C THR A 48 4.75 -12.59 -10.93
N TYR A 49 3.97 -11.86 -10.14
CA TYR A 49 4.26 -10.48 -9.77
C TYR A 49 4.74 -10.40 -8.33
N VAL A 50 5.66 -9.48 -8.10
CA VAL A 50 6.13 -9.09 -6.77
C VAL A 50 5.66 -7.66 -6.53
N ILE A 51 4.95 -7.43 -5.43
CA ILE A 51 4.57 -6.09 -4.99
C ILE A 51 5.31 -5.82 -3.68
N SER A 52 6.18 -4.82 -3.73
CA SER A 52 6.90 -4.31 -2.56
C SER A 52 6.18 -3.10 -2.02
N ILE A 53 5.86 -3.11 -0.74
CA ILE A 53 5.23 -2.00 -0.03
C ILE A 53 6.21 -1.54 1.05
N LEU A 54 6.58 -0.27 0.99
CA LEU A 54 7.53 0.33 1.92
C LEU A 54 6.84 1.44 2.71
N ASN A 55 6.91 1.33 4.04
CA ASN A 55 6.57 2.39 4.96
C ASN A 55 7.88 3.01 5.49
N THR A 56 8.15 4.25 5.15
CA THR A 56 9.31 5.02 5.63
C THR A 56 8.98 5.85 6.88
N GLY A 57 7.72 5.84 7.32
CA GLY A 57 7.27 6.49 8.54
C GLY A 57 7.69 5.70 9.78
N GLN A 58 7.59 6.36 10.95
CA GLN A 58 7.93 5.75 12.23
C GLN A 58 6.76 5.00 12.87
N ALA A 59 5.56 5.18 12.37
CA ALA A 59 4.36 4.52 12.88
C ALA A 59 3.92 3.38 11.96
N PRO A 60 3.47 2.24 12.52
CA PRO A 60 2.89 1.17 11.72
C PRO A 60 1.59 1.65 11.07
N LEU A 61 1.39 1.26 9.82
CA LEU A 61 0.16 1.53 9.06
C LEU A 61 -0.72 0.28 9.09
N THR A 62 -1.99 0.47 9.43
CA THR A 62 -2.98 -0.60 9.50
C THR A 62 -4.12 -0.35 8.53
N GLY A 63 -4.84 -1.41 8.15
CA GLY A 63 -6.00 -1.28 7.25
C GLY A 63 -5.65 -0.99 5.80
N LEU A 64 -4.42 -1.31 5.36
CA LEU A 64 -4.02 -1.16 3.96
C LEU A 64 -4.82 -2.11 3.08
N THR A 65 -5.30 -1.60 1.95
CA THR A 65 -5.97 -2.38 0.92
C THR A 65 -5.16 -2.31 -0.36
N LEU A 66 -4.81 -3.47 -0.91
CA LEU A 66 -4.16 -3.58 -2.20
C LEU A 66 -5.16 -4.09 -3.23
N THR A 67 -5.31 -3.37 -4.33
CA THR A 67 -6.16 -3.77 -5.46
C THR A 67 -5.32 -3.89 -6.71
N ASP A 68 -5.56 -4.94 -7.48
CA ASP A 68 -4.94 -5.18 -8.79
C ASP A 68 -6.05 -5.36 -9.83
N ASP A 69 -5.95 -4.66 -10.93
CA ASP A 69 -6.90 -4.71 -12.04
C ASP A 69 -6.65 -5.87 -13.01
N LEU A 70 -5.60 -6.68 -12.78
CA LEU A 70 -5.18 -7.80 -13.63
C LEU A 70 -4.91 -7.38 -15.09
N GLY A 71 -4.41 -6.16 -15.27
CA GLY A 71 -4.11 -5.60 -16.56
C GLY A 71 -5.34 -5.24 -17.38
N ALA A 72 -6.45 -4.93 -16.73
CA ALA A 72 -7.68 -4.52 -17.41
C ALA A 72 -7.46 -3.29 -18.29
N TYR A 73 -7.93 -3.34 -19.52
CA TYR A 73 -7.87 -2.22 -20.46
C TYR A 73 -9.14 -2.13 -21.29
N THR A 74 -9.41 -0.93 -21.81
CA THR A 74 -10.59 -0.66 -22.63
C THR A 74 -10.22 -0.78 -24.12
N PHE A 75 -10.99 -1.61 -24.84
CA PHE A 75 -10.92 -1.72 -26.30
C PHE A 75 -12.31 -1.43 -26.90
N GLY A 76 -12.45 -0.29 -27.53
CA GLY A 76 -13.76 0.18 -27.98
C GLY A 76 -14.70 0.44 -26.79
N ALA A 77 -15.85 -0.21 -26.77
CA ALA A 77 -16.83 -0.13 -25.70
C ALA A 77 -16.70 -1.27 -24.67
N GLN A 78 -15.66 -2.12 -24.77
CA GLN A 78 -15.48 -3.29 -23.91
C GLN A 78 -14.25 -3.12 -23.02
N THR A 79 -14.34 -3.64 -21.81
CA THR A 79 -13.18 -3.79 -20.90
C THR A 79 -12.70 -5.24 -20.98
N LEU A 80 -11.45 -5.42 -21.35
CA LEU A 80 -10.78 -6.72 -21.44
C LEU A 80 -9.84 -6.88 -20.24
N THR A 81 -9.82 -8.08 -19.66
CA THR A 81 -8.93 -8.42 -18.55
C THR A 81 -8.10 -9.62 -18.98
N PRO A 82 -6.85 -9.41 -19.40
CA PRO A 82 -6.03 -10.47 -19.99
C PRO A 82 -5.51 -11.50 -18.97
N LEU A 83 -5.45 -11.13 -17.70
CA LEU A 83 -4.92 -11.98 -16.65
C LEU A 83 -6.04 -12.57 -15.80
N THR A 84 -5.85 -13.82 -15.40
CA THR A 84 -6.74 -14.52 -14.47
C THR A 84 -5.96 -14.82 -13.19
N TYR A 85 -6.59 -14.57 -12.07
CA TYR A 85 -5.97 -14.86 -10.79
C TYR A 85 -5.91 -16.38 -10.52
N ALA A 86 -4.69 -16.90 -10.25
CA ALA A 86 -4.49 -18.26 -9.78
C ALA A 86 -4.87 -18.36 -8.30
N ASN A 87 -5.95 -19.08 -8.01
CA ASN A 87 -6.51 -19.17 -6.66
C ASN A 87 -5.50 -19.78 -5.67
N GLY A 88 -5.33 -19.17 -4.49
CA GLY A 88 -4.38 -19.65 -3.48
C GLY A 88 -2.91 -19.34 -3.75
N SER A 89 -2.58 -18.62 -4.83
CA SER A 89 -1.18 -18.31 -5.18
C SER A 89 -0.57 -17.15 -4.39
N LEU A 90 -1.37 -16.38 -3.64
CA LEU A 90 -0.86 -15.25 -2.86
C LEU A 90 0.08 -15.73 -1.76
N ARG A 91 1.21 -15.04 -1.62
CA ARG A 91 2.12 -15.15 -0.49
C ARG A 91 2.37 -13.73 0.04
N TYR A 92 2.35 -13.60 1.35
CA TYR A 92 2.62 -12.35 2.05
C TYR A 92 3.83 -12.54 2.97
N TYR A 93 4.75 -11.59 2.94
CA TYR A 93 5.94 -11.60 3.78
C TYR A 93 6.05 -10.23 4.44
N GLU A 94 6.18 -10.21 5.76
CA GLU A 94 6.51 -9.02 6.52
C GLU A 94 7.98 -9.04 6.90
N ARG A 95 8.64 -7.91 6.71
CA ARG A 95 9.98 -7.72 7.24
C ARG A 95 9.87 -7.30 8.71
N CYS A 96 10.37 -8.12 9.61
CA CYS A 96 10.54 -7.72 10.99
C CYS A 96 11.66 -6.68 11.10
N PRO A 97 11.44 -5.54 11.79
CA PRO A 97 12.51 -4.60 12.07
C PRO A 97 13.61 -5.30 12.85
N ALA A 98 14.86 -5.07 12.47
CA ALA A 98 16.05 -5.72 13.04
C ALA A 98 16.39 -5.30 14.48
N ALA A 99 15.49 -4.68 15.22
CA ALA A 99 15.71 -4.20 16.56
C ALA A 99 14.85 -4.95 17.58
N GLY A 100 15.43 -5.96 18.22
CA GLY A 100 14.84 -6.65 19.36
C GLY A 100 14.33 -8.04 19.04
N ALA A 101 15.16 -9.01 19.33
CA ALA A 101 14.96 -10.43 19.24
C ALA A 101 13.60 -10.94 19.74
N ASP A 102 12.56 -10.76 18.95
CA ASP A 102 11.38 -11.62 19.08
C ASP A 102 11.32 -12.53 17.82
N ARG A 103 11.67 -13.79 18.04
CA ARG A 103 11.86 -14.82 17.00
C ARG A 103 10.54 -15.36 16.44
N ASN A 104 9.49 -14.56 16.39
CA ASN A 104 8.16 -14.97 15.99
C ASN A 104 7.61 -14.26 14.75
N CYS A 105 8.50 -13.73 13.91
CA CYS A 105 8.12 -13.24 12.60
C CYS A 105 8.16 -14.32 11.51
N ALA A 106 7.84 -15.53 11.86
CA ALA A 106 7.43 -16.53 10.88
C ALA A 106 6.03 -16.14 10.44
N GLY A 107 5.91 -15.41 9.32
CA GLY A 107 4.64 -15.21 8.66
C GLY A 107 4.03 -16.54 8.32
N ALA A 108 3.36 -17.15 9.29
CA ALA A 108 2.45 -18.22 9.03
C ALA A 108 1.41 -17.66 8.06
N ALA A 109 1.28 -18.30 6.93
CA ALA A 109 0.14 -18.16 6.06
C ALA A 109 -1.09 -18.64 6.84
N ASP A 110 -1.59 -17.81 7.75
CA ASP A 110 -2.84 -18.08 8.43
C ASP A 110 -3.97 -17.74 7.47
N GLY A 111 -4.56 -18.80 6.93
CA GLY A 111 -5.60 -18.77 5.91
C GLY A 111 -6.93 -18.17 6.36
N ASN A 112 -6.96 -17.39 7.43
CA ASN A 112 -8.21 -16.89 8.00
C ASN A 112 -8.23 -15.40 8.34
N ARG A 113 -7.48 -14.56 7.64
CA ARG A 113 -7.62 -13.12 7.81
C ARG A 113 -8.19 -12.44 6.56
N SER A 114 -9.51 -12.40 6.59
CA SER A 114 -10.43 -11.57 5.81
C SER A 114 -10.27 -11.57 4.28
N GLU A 115 -11.14 -12.32 3.66
CA GLU A 115 -11.57 -12.29 2.27
C GLU A 115 -12.10 -10.93 1.77
N ARG A 116 -11.48 -9.82 2.13
CA ARG A 116 -11.84 -8.50 1.61
C ARG A 116 -10.75 -7.78 0.83
N ALA A 117 -9.56 -8.36 0.73
CA ALA A 117 -8.59 -7.89 -0.25
C ALA A 117 -8.82 -8.69 -1.54
N GLY A 118 -9.60 -8.15 -2.43
CA GLY A 118 -9.73 -8.72 -3.75
C GLY A 118 -8.36 -8.76 -4.42
N ARG A 119 -7.88 -9.97 -4.75
CA ARG A 119 -6.90 -10.27 -5.80
C ARG A 119 -5.42 -10.01 -5.49
N ARG A 120 -4.72 -10.87 -5.50
CA ARG A 120 -3.67 -11.72 -4.91
C ARG A 120 -2.42 -11.71 -5.76
N GLN A 121 -1.34 -11.25 -5.17
CA GLN A 121 0.00 -11.25 -5.73
C GLN A 121 1.02 -11.68 -4.67
N ARG A 122 2.13 -12.25 -5.12
CA ARG A 122 3.21 -12.60 -4.23
C ARG A 122 3.95 -11.34 -3.79
N HIS A 123 4.14 -11.19 -2.50
CA HIS A 123 4.95 -10.14 -1.92
C HIS A 123 6.31 -10.71 -1.51
N ALA A 124 7.36 -10.09 -1.94
CA ALA A 124 8.68 -10.25 -1.36
C ALA A 124 9.10 -8.91 -0.79
N CYS A 125 9.32 -8.81 0.51
CA CYS A 125 10.07 -7.72 1.08
C CYS A 125 11.56 -8.09 1.04
N LEU A 126 12.34 -7.26 0.40
CA LEU A 126 13.79 -7.25 0.50
C LEU A 126 14.23 -6.38 1.68
#